data_75216440948fb0af54288c1af3a3b589
#
_entry.id   75216440948fb0af54288c1af3a3b589
#
_cell.length_a   1.000
_cell.length_b   1.000
_cell.length_c   1.000
_cell.angle_alpha   90.00
_cell.angle_beta   90.00
_cell.angle_gamma   90.00
#
_symmetry.space_group_name_H-M   'P 1'
#
loop_
_entity.id
_entity.type
_entity.pdbx_description
1 polymer ?
#
loop_
_entity_poly.entity_id
_entity_poly.type
_entity_poly.pdbx_seq_one_letter_code
_entity_poly.pdbx_strand_id
1 'polypeptide(L)'
;RGALWVLGQVENGIIALDYEGANVAIEIIEGSGDFNVEYVDGRIKIKANAKMTGVLGELQGSRKVEPVVLRAIEKACAEEIESKIRSAFNEIQSNKADVLGIAERFYRYHYKTWKKIADDFDSLYENADLTVDVKTEIIRTGSLMEPADENGGESN
;
A
#
# COMPACT_ATOMS: atom_id res chain seq x y z
N ARG A 1 5.76 -4.70 -9.76
CA ARG A 1 4.64 -4.86 -8.79
C ARG A 1 4.40 -3.60 -7.94
N GLY A 2 5.44 -2.85 -7.53
CA GLY A 2 5.28 -1.65 -6.69
C GLY A 2 4.40 -0.57 -7.31
N ALA A 3 4.51 -0.31 -8.61
CA ALA A 3 3.67 0.67 -9.32
C ALA A 3 2.17 0.29 -9.30
N LEU A 4 1.84 -1.00 -9.30
CA LEU A 4 0.46 -1.47 -9.26
C LEU A 4 -0.27 -1.05 -7.97
N TRP A 5 0.46 -0.94 -6.85
CA TRP A 5 -0.10 -0.45 -5.59
C TRP A 5 -0.59 1.00 -5.72
N VAL A 6 0.23 1.85 -6.35
CA VAL A 6 -0.09 3.27 -6.53
C VAL A 6 -1.22 3.48 -7.56
N LEU A 7 -1.29 2.59 -8.55
CA LEU A 7 -2.35 2.62 -9.57
C LEU A 7 -3.66 1.95 -9.12
N GLY A 8 -3.71 1.39 -7.91
CA GLY A 8 -4.88 0.69 -7.39
C GLY A 8 -5.23 -0.60 -8.14
N GLN A 9 -4.23 -1.26 -8.75
CA GLN A 9 -4.39 -2.44 -9.60
C GLN A 9 -3.91 -3.74 -8.92
N VAL A 10 -3.81 -3.74 -7.59
CA VAL A 10 -3.47 -4.95 -6.83
C VAL A 10 -4.75 -5.66 -6.43
N GLU A 11 -5.08 -6.73 -7.15
CA GLU A 11 -6.31 -7.48 -6.90
C GLU A 11 -6.09 -8.70 -5.99
N ASN A 12 -5.03 -9.46 -6.21
CA ASN A 12 -4.74 -10.68 -5.45
C ASN A 12 -3.24 -10.91 -5.32
N GLY A 13 -2.82 -11.61 -4.28
CA GLY A 13 -1.43 -11.97 -4.10
C GLY A 13 -1.11 -12.42 -2.68
N ILE A 14 0.14 -12.81 -2.48
CA ILE A 14 0.66 -13.16 -1.18
C ILE A 14 1.82 -12.22 -0.89
N ILE A 15 1.81 -11.63 0.30
CA ILE A 15 2.95 -10.93 0.88
C ILE A 15 3.62 -11.90 1.85
N ALA A 16 4.87 -12.25 1.58
CA ALA A 16 5.69 -13.05 2.47
C ALA A 16 6.61 -12.12 3.27
N LEU A 17 6.59 -12.28 4.58
CA LEU A 17 7.40 -11.53 5.52
C LEU A 17 8.20 -12.49 6.41
N ASP A 18 9.37 -12.04 6.84
CA ASP A 18 10.04 -12.65 8.01
C ASP A 18 9.66 -11.82 9.24
N TYR A 19 9.07 -12.46 10.23
CA TYR A 19 8.76 -11.86 11.52
C TYR A 19 9.36 -12.70 12.63
N GLU A 20 10.38 -12.17 13.30
CA GLU A 20 11.11 -12.84 14.39
C GLU A 20 11.63 -14.25 14.00
N GLY A 21 12.09 -14.41 12.74
CA GLY A 21 12.60 -15.68 12.22
C GLY A 21 11.51 -16.67 11.78
N ALA A 22 10.24 -16.26 11.79
CA ALA A 22 9.14 -17.04 11.26
C ALA A 22 8.67 -16.47 9.91
N ASN A 23 8.51 -17.33 8.91
CA ASN A 23 7.88 -16.94 7.66
C ASN A 23 6.38 -16.74 7.87
N VAL A 24 5.92 -15.52 7.60
CA VAL A 24 4.52 -15.13 7.66
C VAL A 24 4.03 -14.87 6.25
N ALA A 25 2.94 -15.52 5.87
CA ALA A 25 2.28 -15.29 4.59
C ALA A 25 0.94 -14.59 4.81
N ILE A 26 0.73 -13.50 4.10
CA ILE A 26 -0.50 -12.71 4.13
C ILE A 26 -1.12 -12.77 2.74
N GLU A 27 -2.31 -13.33 2.65
CA GLU A 27 -3.10 -13.32 1.42
C GLU A 27 -3.82 -11.98 1.30
N ILE A 28 -3.62 -11.29 0.19
CA ILE A 28 -4.27 -10.01 -0.11
C ILE A 28 -5.70 -10.30 -0.53
N ILE A 29 -6.68 -9.73 0.19
CA ILE A 29 -8.09 -9.77 -0.16
C ILE A 29 -8.46 -8.54 -0.97
N GLU A 30 -7.97 -7.39 -0.56
CA GLU A 30 -8.24 -6.11 -1.21
C GLU A 30 -7.01 -5.22 -1.14
N GLY A 31 -6.70 -4.57 -2.26
CA GLY A 31 -5.68 -3.55 -2.35
C GLY A 31 -6.20 -2.34 -3.11
N SER A 32 -5.92 -1.17 -2.60
CA SER A 32 -6.24 0.09 -3.28
C SER A 32 -5.11 1.08 -3.13
N GLY A 33 -5.03 2.02 -4.06
CA GLY A 33 -4.04 3.07 -4.00
C GLY A 33 -4.40 4.23 -4.89
N ASP A 34 -3.80 5.34 -4.59
CA ASP A 34 -3.87 6.56 -5.37
C ASP A 34 -2.59 7.38 -5.19
N PHE A 35 -2.47 8.45 -5.94
CA PHE A 35 -1.41 9.43 -5.72
C PHE A 35 -1.89 10.84 -6.05
N ASN A 36 -1.27 11.81 -5.41
CA ASN A 36 -1.45 13.23 -5.70
C ASN A 36 -0.11 13.84 -6.11
N VAL A 37 -0.20 14.93 -6.88
CA VAL A 37 0.97 15.66 -7.36
C VAL A 37 0.84 17.14 -7.02
N GLU A 38 1.95 17.71 -6.59
CA GLU A 38 2.06 19.14 -6.30
C GLU A 38 3.37 19.69 -6.85
N TYR A 39 3.39 20.97 -7.17
CA TYR A 39 4.61 21.69 -7.50
C TYR A 39 4.84 22.77 -6.45
N VAL A 40 5.83 22.57 -5.60
CA VAL A 40 6.13 23.43 -4.45
C VAL A 40 7.63 23.66 -4.37
N ASP A 41 8.03 24.91 -4.18
CA ASP A 41 9.43 25.31 -4.02
C ASP A 41 10.34 24.83 -5.16
N GLY A 42 9.85 24.88 -6.40
CA GLY A 42 10.61 24.49 -7.58
C GLY A 42 10.74 22.97 -7.79
N ARG A 43 10.00 22.15 -7.04
CA ARG A 43 10.07 20.68 -7.11
C ARG A 43 8.70 20.06 -7.29
N ILE A 44 8.65 18.97 -8.02
CA ILE A 44 7.48 18.09 -8.07
C ILE A 44 7.48 17.23 -6.80
N LYS A 45 6.38 17.25 -6.06
CA LYS A 45 6.12 16.37 -4.92
C LYS A 45 5.01 15.40 -5.28
N ILE A 46 5.27 14.12 -5.09
CA ILE A 46 4.33 13.04 -5.33
C ILE A 46 4.00 12.40 -4.00
N LYS A 47 2.73 12.33 -3.65
CA LYS A 47 2.24 11.63 -2.47
C LYS A 47 1.45 10.42 -2.91
N ALA A 48 2.02 9.23 -2.69
CA ALA A 48 1.37 7.96 -2.93
C ALA A 48 0.71 7.46 -1.65
N ASN A 49 -0.53 6.99 -1.76
CA ASN A 49 -1.24 6.34 -0.67
C ASN A 49 -1.59 4.92 -1.12
N ALA A 50 -1.44 3.96 -0.22
CA ALA A 50 -1.87 2.59 -0.46
C ALA A 50 -2.60 2.04 0.76
N LYS A 51 -3.61 1.21 0.51
CA LYS A 51 -4.32 0.47 1.55
C LYS A 51 -4.37 -0.99 1.17
N MET A 52 -4.29 -1.86 2.16
CA MET A 52 -4.38 -3.30 1.95
C MET A 52 -5.14 -3.94 3.11
N THR A 53 -6.10 -4.79 2.74
CA THR A 53 -6.73 -5.74 3.64
C THR A 53 -6.28 -7.15 3.26
N GLY A 54 -5.80 -7.91 4.23
CA GLY A 54 -5.33 -9.26 3.99
C GLY A 54 -5.73 -10.23 5.10
N VAL A 55 -5.56 -11.50 4.82
CA VAL A 55 -5.76 -12.58 5.79
C VAL A 55 -4.42 -13.18 6.13
N LEU A 56 -4.19 -13.34 7.42
CA LEU A 56 -3.04 -14.09 7.91
C LEU A 56 -3.28 -15.58 7.66
N GLY A 57 -2.42 -16.20 6.85
CA GLY A 57 -2.36 -17.65 6.70
C GLY A 57 -1.99 -18.33 8.03
N GLU A 58 -2.07 -19.66 8.06
CA GLU A 58 -1.68 -20.41 9.25
C GLU A 58 -0.20 -20.16 9.59
N LEU A 59 0.03 -19.53 10.74
CA LEU A 59 1.35 -19.57 11.35
C LEU A 59 1.65 -21.01 11.77
N GLN A 60 2.74 -21.57 11.28
CA GLN A 60 3.19 -22.90 11.73
C GLN A 60 3.35 -22.89 13.25
N GLY A 61 2.42 -23.58 13.93
CA GLY A 61 2.39 -23.72 15.38
C GLY A 61 1.24 -23.01 16.06
N SER A 62 0.02 -23.42 15.78
CA SER A 62 -1.27 -23.25 16.54
C SER A 62 -1.30 -22.33 17.77
N ARG A 63 -0.69 -21.18 17.78
CA ARG A 63 -0.90 -20.17 18.81
C ARG A 63 -1.86 -19.11 18.33
N LYS A 64 -2.87 -18.79 19.16
CA LYS A 64 -3.69 -17.61 18.96
C LYS A 64 -2.76 -16.40 18.82
N VAL A 65 -2.74 -15.75 17.66
CA VAL A 65 -1.94 -14.55 17.43
C VAL A 65 -2.48 -13.45 18.34
N GLU A 66 -1.66 -13.00 19.27
CA GLU A 66 -2.05 -11.91 20.17
C GLU A 66 -2.23 -10.59 19.40
N PRO A 67 -3.09 -9.68 19.85
CA PRO A 67 -3.32 -8.40 19.18
C PRO A 67 -2.05 -7.55 19.00
N VAL A 68 -1.08 -7.68 19.90
CA VAL A 68 0.22 -6.98 19.80
C VAL A 68 1.06 -7.52 18.65
N VAL A 69 1.06 -8.83 18.46
CA VAL A 69 1.76 -9.49 17.34
C VAL A 69 1.11 -9.15 16.03
N LEU A 70 -0.22 -9.14 15.98
CA LEU A 70 -0.97 -8.77 14.79
C LEU A 70 -0.62 -7.35 14.31
N ARG A 71 -0.61 -6.38 15.22
CA ARG A 71 -0.20 -5.00 14.89
C ARG A 71 1.25 -4.90 14.41
N ALA A 72 2.15 -5.71 14.97
CA ALA A 72 3.53 -5.75 14.51
C ALA A 72 3.64 -6.33 13.10
N ILE A 73 2.87 -7.36 12.77
CA ILE A 73 2.79 -7.94 11.42
C ILE A 73 2.17 -6.93 10.43
N GLU A 74 1.10 -6.24 10.82
CA GLU A 74 0.52 -5.16 10.02
C GLU A 74 1.56 -4.09 9.68
N LYS A 75 2.31 -3.62 10.68
CA LYS A 75 3.36 -2.64 10.47
C LYS A 75 4.44 -3.16 9.52
N ALA A 76 4.94 -4.37 9.72
CA ALA A 76 5.95 -4.99 8.84
C ALA A 76 5.43 -5.13 7.40
N CYS A 77 4.15 -5.46 7.24
CA CYS A 77 3.51 -5.55 5.95
C CYS A 77 3.43 -4.17 5.26
N ALA A 78 3.08 -3.13 5.99
CA ALA A 78 3.06 -1.76 5.47
C ALA A 78 4.46 -1.30 5.01
N GLU A 79 5.50 -1.58 5.79
CA GLU A 79 6.89 -1.28 5.45
C GLU A 79 7.36 -2.02 4.19
N GLU A 80 6.97 -3.28 4.03
CA GLU A 80 7.28 -4.07 2.82
C GLU A 80 6.59 -3.49 1.56
N ILE A 81 5.33 -3.09 1.66
CA ILE A 81 4.60 -2.45 0.57
C ILE A 81 5.23 -1.10 0.23
N GLU A 82 5.56 -0.28 1.23
CA GLU A 82 6.24 1.00 1.04
C GLU A 82 7.57 0.82 0.31
N SER A 83 8.38 -0.15 0.74
CA SER A 83 9.66 -0.47 0.11
C SER A 83 9.49 -0.84 -1.37
N LYS A 84 8.49 -1.64 -1.71
CA LYS A 84 8.17 -2.01 -3.09
C LYS A 84 7.73 -0.82 -3.93
N ILE A 85 6.92 0.09 -3.37
CA ILE A 85 6.49 1.32 -4.05
C ILE A 85 7.70 2.21 -4.33
N ARG A 86 8.55 2.45 -3.35
CA ARG A 86 9.75 3.28 -3.49
C ARG A 86 10.74 2.70 -4.51
N SER A 87 10.99 1.40 -4.45
CA SER A 87 11.88 0.73 -5.40
C SER A 87 11.37 0.84 -6.84
N ALA A 88 10.08 0.61 -7.05
CA ALA A 88 9.46 0.75 -8.36
C ALA A 88 9.50 2.19 -8.87
N PHE A 89 9.25 3.16 -8.00
CA PHE A 89 9.31 4.58 -8.36
C PHE A 89 10.73 4.98 -8.78
N ASN A 90 11.74 4.60 -8.00
CA ASN A 90 13.14 4.87 -8.32
C ASN A 90 13.55 4.27 -9.67
N GLU A 91 13.10 3.06 -9.98
CA GLU A 91 13.36 2.41 -11.27
C GLU A 91 12.70 3.17 -12.42
N ILE A 92 11.42 3.54 -12.28
CA ILE A 92 10.67 4.31 -13.28
C ILE A 92 11.32 5.67 -13.51
N GLN A 93 11.67 6.38 -12.43
CA GLN A 93 12.29 7.69 -12.47
C GLN A 93 13.67 7.64 -13.13
N SER A 94 14.50 6.64 -12.81
CA SER A 94 15.83 6.44 -13.40
C SER A 94 15.77 6.19 -14.92
N ASN A 95 14.69 5.56 -15.38
CA ASN A 95 14.45 5.32 -16.82
C ASN A 95 13.76 6.50 -17.50
N LYS A 96 13.53 7.61 -16.81
CA LYS A 96 12.84 8.82 -17.31
C LYS A 96 11.46 8.53 -17.92
N ALA A 97 10.82 7.48 -17.42
CA ALA A 97 9.53 7.04 -17.92
C ALA A 97 8.40 7.49 -16.98
N ASP A 98 7.50 8.35 -17.44
CA ASP A 98 6.30 8.76 -16.67
C ASP A 98 5.18 7.71 -16.78
N VAL A 99 5.46 6.51 -16.27
CA VAL A 99 4.51 5.37 -16.29
C VAL A 99 3.28 5.65 -15.41
N LEU A 100 3.43 6.49 -14.40
CA LEU A 100 2.33 6.87 -13.50
C LEU A 100 1.43 7.94 -14.08
N GLY A 101 1.83 8.62 -15.16
CA GLY A 101 1.06 9.70 -15.76
C GLY A 101 1.07 10.99 -14.92
N ILE A 102 2.21 11.32 -14.33
CA ILE A 102 2.39 12.54 -13.53
C ILE A 102 2.13 13.79 -14.37
N ALA A 103 2.66 13.83 -15.61
CA ALA A 103 2.42 14.89 -16.56
C ALA A 103 0.93 15.05 -16.89
N GLU A 104 0.26 13.93 -17.18
CA GLU A 104 -1.18 13.92 -17.47
C GLU A 104 -2.00 14.42 -16.28
N ARG A 105 -1.60 14.06 -15.05
CA ARG A 105 -2.29 14.52 -13.84
C ARG A 105 -2.15 16.01 -13.64
N PHE A 106 -0.97 16.59 -13.86
CA PHE A 106 -0.80 18.05 -13.88
C PHE A 106 -1.64 18.71 -14.97
N TYR A 107 -1.61 18.17 -16.19
CA TYR A 107 -2.39 18.69 -17.31
C TYR A 107 -3.90 18.71 -17.01
N ARG A 108 -4.43 17.62 -16.45
CA ARG A 108 -5.87 17.49 -16.17
C ARG A 108 -6.36 18.29 -14.98
N TYR A 109 -5.59 18.26 -13.87
CA TYR A 109 -6.09 18.78 -12.58
C TYR A 109 -5.40 20.05 -12.13
N HIS A 110 -4.21 20.36 -12.66
CA HIS A 110 -3.41 21.52 -12.28
C HIS A 110 -2.88 22.28 -13.52
N TYR A 111 -3.76 22.56 -14.49
CA TYR A 111 -3.37 23.08 -15.79
C TYR A 111 -2.58 24.40 -15.73
N LYS A 112 -2.89 25.29 -14.77
CA LYS A 112 -2.12 26.54 -14.58
C LYS A 112 -0.68 26.27 -14.19
N THR A 113 -0.46 25.26 -13.35
CA THR A 113 0.87 24.80 -12.96
C THR A 113 1.56 24.09 -14.12
N TRP A 114 0.82 23.23 -14.83
CA TRP A 114 1.34 22.52 -15.99
C TRP A 114 1.96 23.47 -17.03
N LYS A 115 1.27 24.54 -17.38
CA LYS A 115 1.80 25.54 -18.32
C LYS A 115 3.11 26.20 -17.91
N LYS A 116 3.44 26.18 -16.63
CA LYS A 116 4.68 26.74 -16.10
C LYS A 116 5.83 25.75 -16.11
N ILE A 117 5.53 24.44 -15.99
CA ILE A 117 6.53 23.40 -15.81
C ILE A 117 6.69 22.47 -17.03
N ALA A 118 5.81 22.56 -18.01
CA ALA A 118 5.76 21.64 -19.14
C ALA A 118 7.09 21.55 -19.91
N ASP A 119 7.73 22.69 -20.15
CA ASP A 119 8.99 22.75 -20.90
C ASP A 119 10.19 22.13 -20.13
N ASP A 120 10.14 22.15 -18.80
CA ASP A 120 11.17 21.63 -17.91
C ASP A 120 10.75 20.33 -17.21
N PHE A 121 9.61 19.73 -17.60
CA PHE A 121 8.99 18.62 -16.88
C PHE A 121 9.94 17.44 -16.68
N ASP A 122 10.67 17.03 -17.69
CA ASP A 122 11.59 15.88 -17.62
C ASP A 122 12.65 16.07 -16.53
N SER A 123 13.26 17.25 -16.48
CA SER A 123 14.25 17.60 -15.46
C SER A 123 13.64 17.68 -14.06
N LEU A 124 12.42 18.23 -13.94
CA LEU A 124 11.69 18.31 -12.68
C LEU A 124 11.26 16.94 -12.19
N TYR A 125 10.84 16.06 -13.10
CA TYR A 125 10.44 14.68 -12.79
C TYR A 125 11.63 13.83 -12.31
N GLU A 126 12.80 13.97 -12.93
CA GLU A 126 14.03 13.29 -12.48
C GLU A 126 14.38 13.62 -11.03
N ASN A 127 14.02 14.80 -10.56
CA ASN A 127 14.29 15.30 -9.21
C ASN A 127 13.04 15.33 -8.32
N ALA A 128 11.96 14.67 -8.72
CA ALA A 128 10.73 14.65 -7.95
C ALA A 128 10.88 13.89 -6.63
N ASP A 129 10.24 14.42 -5.59
CA ASP A 129 10.21 13.82 -4.26
C ASP A 129 8.99 12.90 -4.12
N LEU A 130 9.19 11.69 -3.61
CA LEU A 130 8.12 10.74 -3.30
C LEU A 130 7.91 10.61 -1.80
N THR A 131 6.68 10.83 -1.36
CA THR A 131 6.18 10.44 -0.03
C THR A 131 5.20 9.28 -0.19
N VAL A 132 5.32 8.27 0.66
CA VAL A 132 4.46 7.08 0.63
C VAL A 132 3.80 6.92 2.00
N ASP A 133 2.49 6.72 1.99
CA ASP A 133 1.68 6.38 3.16
C ASP A 133 0.96 5.05 2.89
N VAL A 134 1.22 4.03 3.71
CA VAL A 134 0.63 2.70 3.57
C VAL A 134 -0.15 2.35 4.82
N LYS A 135 -1.39 1.91 4.63
CA LYS A 135 -2.25 1.38 5.70
C LYS A 135 -2.58 -0.07 5.41
N THR A 136 -2.36 -0.91 6.40
CA THR A 136 -2.65 -2.34 6.32
C THR A 136 -3.60 -2.76 7.42
N GLU A 137 -4.50 -3.66 7.08
CA GLU A 137 -5.41 -4.33 8.01
C GLU A 137 -5.33 -5.82 7.78
N ILE A 138 -5.09 -6.59 8.83
CA ILE A 138 -4.97 -8.05 8.74
C ILE A 138 -6.08 -8.71 9.54
N ILE A 139 -6.93 -9.45 8.85
CA ILE A 139 -8.04 -10.21 9.40
C ILE A 139 -7.55 -11.63 9.76
N ARG A 140 -7.99 -12.16 10.89
CA ARG A 140 -7.72 -13.55 11.27
C ARG A 140 -8.79 -14.46 10.67
N THR A 141 -8.38 -15.60 10.15
CA THR A 141 -9.29 -16.64 9.63
C THR A 141 -10.20 -17.27 10.67
N GLY A 142 -10.06 -16.97 11.97
CA GLY A 142 -10.91 -17.49 13.03
C GLY A 142 -12.00 -16.55 13.54
N SER A 143 -12.02 -15.28 13.12
CA SER A 143 -13.01 -14.30 13.61
C SER A 143 -14.38 -14.37 12.94
N LEU A 144 -14.54 -15.18 11.90
CA LEU A 144 -15.79 -15.30 11.14
C LEU A 144 -16.65 -16.49 11.58
N MET A 145 -16.25 -17.27 12.60
CA MET A 145 -16.98 -18.46 13.07
C MET A 145 -17.10 -18.49 14.61
N GLU A 146 -17.58 -17.44 15.23
CA GLU A 146 -18.31 -17.60 16.48
C GLU A 146 -19.81 -17.54 16.15
N PRO A 147 -20.54 -18.70 16.20
CA PRO A 147 -22.00 -18.65 16.22
C PRO A 147 -22.38 -17.90 17.48
N ALA A 148 -23.34 -17.00 17.37
CA ALA A 148 -24.00 -16.43 18.52
C ALA A 148 -24.47 -17.58 19.43
N ASP A 149 -24.01 -17.58 20.68
CA ASP A 149 -24.52 -18.48 21.70
C ASP A 149 -26.02 -18.25 21.84
N GLU A 150 -26.80 -19.13 21.27
CA GLU A 150 -28.22 -19.31 21.59
C GLU A 150 -28.29 -19.95 23.00
N ASN A 151 -28.06 -19.19 24.03
CA ASN A 151 -28.53 -19.54 25.35
C ASN A 151 -29.96 -19.05 25.53
N GLY A 152 -30.85 -19.78 24.88
CA GLY A 152 -32.28 -19.79 25.25
C GLY A 152 -32.43 -20.45 26.60
N GLY A 153 -32.53 -19.65 27.65
CA GLY A 153 -32.93 -20.13 28.96
C GLY A 153 -34.36 -20.69 28.91
N GLU A 154 -34.52 -21.97 29.11
CA GLU A 154 -35.76 -22.56 29.60
C GLU A 154 -35.76 -22.43 31.10
N SER A 155 -36.61 -21.55 31.57
CA SER A 155 -37.06 -21.55 32.97
C SER A 155 -38.38 -22.29 33.06
N ASN A 156 -38.37 -23.36 33.82
CA ASN A 156 -39.57 -24.03 34.29
C ASN A 156 -39.92 -23.48 35.69
#